data_cc7050bf7ae54ab661ce9cf698879801
#
_entry.id   cc7050bf7ae54ab661ce9cf698879801
#
_cell.length_a   1.000
_cell.length_b   1.000
_cell.length_c   1.000
_cell.angle_alpha   90.00
_cell.angle_beta   90.00
_cell.angle_gamma   90.00
#
_symmetry.space_group_name_H-M   'P 1'
#
loop_
_entity.id
_entity.type
_entity.pdbx_description
1 polymer ?
#
loop_
_entity_poly.entity_id
_entity_poly.type
_entity_poly.pdbx_seq_one_letter_code
_entity_poly.pdbx_strand_id
1 'polypeptide(L)'
;MKTGLFVGRFQPFHKGHLEAIKYALKHVDRLIIVIGSAQKSHELNNPFTAGERVEMIWRTLKTLNVLDRVLLIPVPDVENHNLWVPLVSSLVPKYSVVFSNDPLTLELFREAGIETKEVPLKNRSLYMATEVRRRISEGKEWEDLVPREVADYLREIRGEERLRNLKSKK
;
A
#
# COMPACT_ATOMS: atom_id res chain seq x y z
N MET A 1 18.90 -8.80 13.44
CA MET A 1 17.61 -8.86 12.69
C MET A 1 17.59 -7.76 11.64
N LYS A 2 17.33 -8.14 10.40
CA LYS A 2 17.25 -7.16 9.31
C LYS A 2 15.80 -6.70 9.14
N THR A 3 15.57 -5.39 9.19
CA THR A 3 14.24 -4.79 9.03
C THR A 3 14.19 -3.95 7.75
N GLY A 4 13.17 -4.18 6.94
CA GLY A 4 12.92 -3.43 5.71
C GLY A 4 11.68 -2.56 5.82
N LEU A 5 11.56 -1.63 4.89
CA LEU A 5 10.41 -0.73 4.75
C LEU A 5 9.79 -0.92 3.38
N PHE A 6 8.46 -1.00 3.31
CA PHE A 6 7.74 -0.99 2.05
C PHE A 6 6.65 0.07 2.12
N VAL A 7 6.63 0.97 1.15
CA VAL A 7 5.71 2.11 1.15
C VAL A 7 4.69 1.97 0.04
N GLY A 8 3.44 2.24 0.35
CA GLY A 8 2.38 2.29 -0.64
C GLY A 8 1.18 3.05 -0.10
N ARG A 9 0.27 3.45 -1.00
CA ARG A 9 -0.99 4.07 -0.58
C ARG A 9 -2.08 3.05 -0.36
N PHE A 10 -2.04 1.92 -1.09
CA PHE A 10 -2.99 0.80 -0.94
C PHE A 10 -4.46 1.24 -1.10
N GLN A 11 -4.77 1.81 -2.23
CA GLN A 11 -6.09 2.38 -2.53
C GLN A 11 -6.82 1.66 -3.69
N PRO A 12 -7.18 0.38 -3.59
CA PRO A 12 -7.01 -0.51 -2.45
C PRO A 12 -5.72 -1.34 -2.51
N PHE A 13 -5.52 -2.17 -1.49
CA PHE A 13 -4.49 -3.20 -1.50
C PHE A 13 -4.81 -4.23 -2.59
N HIS A 14 -3.85 -4.56 -3.44
CA HIS A 14 -4.07 -5.46 -4.57
C HIS A 14 -2.97 -6.54 -4.67
N LYS A 15 -3.12 -7.44 -5.64
CA LYS A 15 -2.19 -8.56 -5.81
C LYS A 15 -0.75 -8.13 -6.09
N GLY A 16 -0.55 -7.01 -6.78
CA GLY A 16 0.79 -6.47 -6.99
C GLY A 16 1.48 -6.07 -5.69
N HIS A 17 0.73 -5.45 -4.78
CA HIS A 17 1.25 -5.11 -3.45
C HIS A 17 1.61 -6.39 -2.67
N LEU A 18 0.78 -7.42 -2.77
CA LEU A 18 1.03 -8.68 -2.09
C LEU A 18 2.30 -9.35 -2.61
N GLU A 19 2.50 -9.35 -3.92
CA GLU A 19 3.73 -9.87 -4.54
C GLU A 19 4.96 -9.12 -4.03
N ALA A 20 4.87 -7.79 -3.93
CA ALA A 20 5.95 -6.94 -3.43
C ALA A 20 6.29 -7.28 -1.98
N ILE A 21 5.27 -7.47 -1.13
CA ILE A 21 5.46 -7.83 0.27
C ILE A 21 6.12 -9.20 0.39
N LYS A 22 5.66 -10.18 -0.39
CA LYS A 22 6.27 -11.52 -0.40
C LYS A 22 7.73 -11.46 -0.82
N TYR A 23 8.04 -10.66 -1.84
CA TYR A 23 9.43 -10.45 -2.28
C TYR A 23 10.27 -9.85 -1.15
N ALA A 24 9.78 -8.78 -0.53
CA ALA A 24 10.50 -8.12 0.55
C ALA A 24 10.77 -9.06 1.73
N LEU A 25 9.78 -9.86 2.12
CA LEU A 25 9.91 -10.80 3.24
C LEU A 25 10.92 -11.92 2.98
N LYS A 26 11.33 -12.14 1.74
CA LYS A 26 12.42 -13.07 1.42
C LYS A 26 13.79 -12.46 1.72
N HIS A 27 13.88 -11.14 1.83
CA HIS A 27 15.15 -10.41 1.97
C HIS A 27 15.36 -9.84 3.37
N VAL A 28 14.30 -9.78 4.19
CA VAL A 28 14.37 -9.21 5.54
C VAL A 28 13.66 -10.12 6.53
N ASP A 29 13.99 -9.95 7.81
CA ASP A 29 13.35 -10.70 8.89
C ASP A 29 12.02 -10.06 9.29
N ARG A 30 11.96 -8.74 9.25
CA ARG A 30 10.78 -7.95 9.60
C ARG A 30 10.55 -6.86 8.56
N LEU A 31 9.29 -6.63 8.22
CA LEU A 31 8.90 -5.61 7.25
C LEU A 31 7.97 -4.59 7.88
N ILE A 32 8.32 -3.33 7.75
CA ILE A 32 7.45 -2.22 8.12
C ILE A 32 6.71 -1.78 6.86
N ILE A 33 5.39 -1.92 6.86
CA ILE A 33 4.55 -1.50 5.75
C ILE A 33 4.00 -0.13 6.10
N VAL A 34 4.47 0.88 5.38
CA VAL A 34 4.04 2.27 5.56
C VAL A 34 2.85 2.54 4.65
N ILE A 35 1.75 2.92 5.26
CA ILE A 35 0.52 3.28 4.54
C ILE A 35 0.54 4.79 4.36
N GLY A 36 0.93 5.24 3.15
CA GLY A 36 1.11 6.64 2.84
C GLY A 36 -0.21 7.39 2.64
N SER A 37 -0.12 8.70 2.61
CA SER A 37 -1.29 9.58 2.48
C SER A 37 -2.39 9.17 3.46
N ALA A 38 -1.99 8.93 4.72
CA ALA A 38 -2.87 8.38 5.74
C ALA A 38 -4.10 9.26 6.01
N GLN A 39 -3.95 10.58 5.83
CA GLN A 39 -5.03 11.55 6.07
C GLN A 39 -6.08 11.58 4.96
N LYS A 40 -5.80 10.99 3.79
CA LYS A 40 -6.69 11.05 2.63
C LYS A 40 -7.69 9.90 2.62
N SER A 41 -8.94 10.24 2.35
CA SER A 41 -10.00 9.27 2.12
C SER A 41 -11.17 9.96 1.42
N HIS A 42 -12.12 9.16 0.94
CA HIS A 42 -13.36 9.67 0.33
C HIS A 42 -13.12 10.61 -0.85
N GLU A 43 -12.02 10.40 -1.55
CA GLU A 43 -11.67 11.04 -2.81
C GLU A 43 -11.59 9.96 -3.88
N LEU A 44 -11.79 10.33 -5.15
CA LEU A 44 -11.80 9.35 -6.23
C LEU A 44 -10.48 8.56 -6.34
N ASN A 45 -9.35 9.23 -6.12
CA ASN A 45 -8.04 8.58 -6.16
C ASN A 45 -7.59 8.02 -4.82
N ASN A 46 -8.29 8.36 -3.74
CA ASN A 46 -7.99 7.92 -2.38
C ASN A 46 -9.32 7.62 -1.65
N PRO A 47 -10.05 6.58 -2.08
CA PRO A 47 -11.39 6.35 -1.53
C PRO A 47 -11.42 5.79 -0.11
N PHE A 48 -10.34 5.15 0.35
CA PHE A 48 -10.35 4.38 1.59
C PHE A 48 -9.55 5.05 2.70
N THR A 49 -10.07 5.00 3.93
CA THR A 49 -9.38 5.53 5.12
C THR A 49 -8.12 4.73 5.42
N ALA A 50 -7.24 5.30 6.25
CA ALA A 50 -6.06 4.57 6.72
C ALA A 50 -6.45 3.29 7.45
N GLY A 51 -7.46 3.36 8.33
CA GLY A 51 -7.93 2.19 9.08
C GLY A 51 -8.46 1.09 8.16
N GLU A 52 -9.19 1.46 7.11
CA GLU A 52 -9.69 0.50 6.13
C GLU A 52 -8.54 -0.18 5.38
N ARG A 53 -7.51 0.58 5.04
CA ARG A 53 -6.34 0.03 4.35
C ARG A 53 -5.51 -0.88 5.26
N VAL A 54 -5.40 -0.53 6.53
CA VAL A 54 -4.79 -1.41 7.54
C VAL A 54 -5.55 -2.74 7.60
N GLU A 55 -6.88 -2.68 7.64
CA GLU A 55 -7.71 -3.89 7.71
C GLU A 55 -7.52 -4.79 6.50
N MET A 56 -7.46 -4.21 5.30
CA MET A 56 -7.21 -4.94 4.06
C MET A 56 -5.91 -5.73 4.13
N ILE A 57 -4.85 -5.07 4.53
CA ILE A 57 -3.51 -5.67 4.59
C ILE A 57 -3.45 -6.71 5.70
N TRP A 58 -3.99 -6.38 6.87
CA TRP A 58 -3.97 -7.27 8.03
C TRP A 58 -4.68 -8.60 7.73
N ARG A 59 -5.90 -8.54 7.18
CA ARG A 59 -6.67 -9.73 6.84
C ARG A 59 -5.94 -10.62 5.83
N THR A 60 -5.32 -10.00 4.83
CA THR A 60 -4.58 -10.74 3.81
C THR A 60 -3.34 -11.42 4.41
N LEU A 61 -2.54 -10.68 5.17
CA LEU A 61 -1.30 -11.22 5.72
C LEU A 61 -1.54 -12.25 6.82
N LYS A 62 -2.67 -12.15 7.52
CA LYS A 62 -3.06 -13.15 8.52
C LYS A 62 -3.18 -14.54 7.89
N THR A 63 -3.72 -14.64 6.68
CA THR A 63 -3.88 -15.93 5.99
C THR A 63 -2.54 -16.54 5.59
N LEU A 64 -1.47 -15.73 5.52
CA LEU A 64 -0.13 -16.18 5.16
C LEU A 64 0.76 -16.49 6.37
N ASN A 65 0.24 -16.30 7.59
CA ASN A 65 0.97 -16.52 8.83
C ASN A 65 2.26 -15.70 8.94
N VAL A 66 2.22 -14.43 8.46
CA VAL A 66 3.39 -13.53 8.50
C VAL A 66 3.17 -12.30 9.37
N LEU A 67 2.06 -12.22 10.10
CA LEU A 67 1.75 -11.04 10.92
C LEU A 67 2.79 -10.75 11.99
N ASP A 68 3.45 -11.77 12.52
CA ASP A 68 4.51 -11.61 13.50
C ASP A 68 5.79 -10.97 12.92
N ARG A 69 5.88 -10.89 11.61
CA ARG A 69 7.02 -10.30 10.89
C ARG A 69 6.71 -8.94 10.29
N VAL A 70 5.53 -8.38 10.48
CA VAL A 70 5.13 -7.12 9.84
C VAL A 70 4.60 -6.11 10.85
N LEU A 71 4.82 -4.84 10.54
CA LEU A 71 4.21 -3.71 11.24
C LEU A 71 3.48 -2.87 10.21
N LEU A 72 2.26 -2.45 10.52
CA LEU A 72 1.44 -1.62 9.64
C LEU A 72 1.37 -0.22 10.25
N ILE A 73 2.00 0.76 9.61
CA ILE A 73 2.11 2.11 10.17
C ILE A 73 1.61 3.14 9.17
N PRO A 74 0.47 3.78 9.42
CA PRO A 74 -0.02 4.89 8.59
C PRO A 74 0.85 6.13 8.79
N VAL A 75 1.16 6.82 7.69
CA VAL A 75 1.97 8.04 7.71
C VAL A 75 1.29 9.08 6.81
N PRO A 76 1.04 10.30 7.30
CA PRO A 76 0.43 11.34 6.49
C PRO A 76 1.44 11.97 5.52
N ASP A 77 0.91 12.69 4.53
CA ASP A 77 1.73 13.48 3.62
C ASP A 77 2.33 14.70 4.34
N VAL A 78 3.39 15.22 3.77
CA VAL A 78 4.01 16.48 4.18
C VAL A 78 3.98 17.47 3.02
N GLU A 79 4.17 18.76 3.33
CA GLU A 79 4.13 19.82 2.31
C GLU A 79 5.26 19.69 1.27
N ASN A 80 6.45 19.31 1.72
CA ASN A 80 7.62 19.19 0.85
C ASN A 80 8.18 17.77 0.89
N HIS A 81 8.51 17.23 -0.29
CA HIS A 81 9.05 15.87 -0.40
C HIS A 81 10.30 15.65 0.44
N ASN A 82 11.14 16.67 0.60
CA ASN A 82 12.38 16.56 1.38
C ASN A 82 12.15 16.35 2.87
N LEU A 83 10.92 16.58 3.36
CA LEU A 83 10.56 16.37 4.76
C LEU A 83 9.96 14.98 5.00
N TRP A 84 9.67 14.25 3.94
CA TRP A 84 8.93 13.00 4.06
C TRP A 84 9.76 11.86 4.67
N VAL A 85 11.01 11.67 4.22
CA VAL A 85 11.88 10.61 4.77
C VAL A 85 12.13 10.84 6.26
N PRO A 86 12.48 12.07 6.73
CA PRO A 86 12.59 12.33 8.17
C PRO A 86 11.30 12.04 8.94
N LEU A 87 10.14 12.39 8.38
CA LEU A 87 8.87 12.10 9.03
C LEU A 87 8.65 10.59 9.16
N VAL A 88 8.81 9.85 8.07
CA VAL A 88 8.68 8.39 8.09
C VAL A 88 9.60 7.79 9.15
N SER A 89 10.87 8.18 9.12
CA SER A 89 11.88 7.65 10.06
C SER A 89 11.55 7.96 11.52
N SER A 90 10.86 9.07 11.77
CA SER A 90 10.45 9.44 13.13
C SER A 90 9.26 8.62 13.64
N LEU A 91 8.48 8.04 12.74
CA LEU A 91 7.23 7.34 13.08
C LEU A 91 7.36 5.81 13.07
N VAL A 92 8.47 5.28 12.57
CA VAL A 92 8.65 3.84 12.44
C VAL A 92 9.89 3.36 13.20
N PRO A 93 9.96 2.07 13.58
CA PRO A 93 11.20 1.50 14.11
C PRO A 93 12.34 1.58 13.10
N LYS A 94 13.56 1.40 13.58
CA LYS A 94 14.75 1.44 12.74
C LYS A 94 14.67 0.40 11.62
N TYR A 95 15.04 0.82 10.42
CA TYR A 95 15.08 -0.02 9.22
C TYR A 95 16.39 0.24 8.46
N SER A 96 16.79 -0.71 7.61
CA SER A 96 18.06 -0.61 6.87
C SER A 96 17.91 -0.65 5.36
N VAL A 97 16.75 -1.05 4.85
CA VAL A 97 16.51 -1.13 3.40
C VAL A 97 15.06 -0.77 3.08
N VAL A 98 14.86 -0.08 1.95
CA VAL A 98 13.53 0.32 1.48
C VAL A 98 13.22 -0.37 0.17
N PHE A 99 12.06 -0.99 0.10
CA PHE A 99 11.53 -1.63 -1.10
C PHE A 99 10.46 -0.72 -1.71
N SER A 100 10.52 -0.50 -2.99
CA SER A 100 9.52 0.30 -3.70
C SER A 100 9.63 0.07 -5.21
N ASN A 101 8.59 0.48 -5.95
CA ASN A 101 8.59 0.56 -7.40
C ASN A 101 8.46 2.01 -7.86
N ASP A 102 8.21 2.92 -6.94
CA ASP A 102 8.03 4.31 -7.28
C ASP A 102 9.37 5.02 -7.36
N PRO A 103 9.75 5.58 -8.55
CA PRO A 103 11.04 6.24 -8.71
C PRO A 103 11.28 7.39 -7.73
N LEU A 104 10.25 8.17 -7.41
CA LEU A 104 10.39 9.28 -6.46
C LEU A 104 10.71 8.76 -5.05
N THR A 105 9.99 7.74 -4.60
CA THR A 105 10.25 7.13 -3.30
C THR A 105 11.69 6.61 -3.21
N LEU A 106 12.12 5.86 -4.21
CA LEU A 106 13.48 5.32 -4.25
C LEU A 106 14.52 6.43 -4.21
N GLU A 107 14.32 7.51 -4.96
CA GLU A 107 15.23 8.64 -5.02
C GLU A 107 15.35 9.34 -3.66
N LEU A 108 14.21 9.60 -3.02
CA LEU A 108 14.19 10.29 -1.71
C LEU A 108 14.95 9.51 -0.64
N PHE A 109 14.75 8.20 -0.57
CA PHE A 109 15.46 7.37 0.41
C PHE A 109 16.94 7.22 0.05
N ARG A 110 17.25 7.11 -1.24
CA ARG A 110 18.64 7.02 -1.71
C ARG A 110 19.41 8.29 -1.34
N GLU A 111 18.82 9.46 -1.56
CA GLU A 111 19.43 10.76 -1.19
C GLU A 111 19.65 10.86 0.31
N ALA A 112 18.82 10.22 1.11
CA ALA A 112 18.97 10.17 2.57
C ALA A 112 20.03 9.14 3.02
N GLY A 113 20.70 8.48 2.10
CA GLY A 113 21.76 7.51 2.41
C GLY A 113 21.24 6.14 2.81
N ILE A 114 20.00 5.82 2.47
CA ILE A 114 19.37 4.53 2.84
C ILE A 114 19.41 3.59 1.63
N GLU A 115 19.76 2.35 1.86
CA GLU A 115 19.74 1.32 0.82
C GLU A 115 18.33 1.16 0.25
N THR A 116 18.22 1.15 -1.07
CA THR A 116 16.94 0.97 -1.75
C THR A 116 16.98 -0.27 -2.63
N LYS A 117 15.84 -0.92 -2.77
CA LYS A 117 15.69 -2.08 -3.62
C LYS A 117 14.41 -1.96 -4.42
N GLU A 118 14.54 -1.93 -5.74
CA GLU A 118 13.37 -1.92 -6.62
C GLU A 118 12.75 -3.32 -6.62
N VAL A 119 11.43 -3.36 -6.42
CA VAL A 119 10.70 -4.64 -6.40
C VAL A 119 10.33 -5.03 -7.83
N PRO A 120 10.69 -6.23 -8.30
CA PRO A 120 10.23 -6.69 -9.61
C PRO A 120 8.73 -6.97 -9.57
N LEU A 121 7.97 -6.35 -10.48
CA LEU A 121 6.54 -6.58 -10.61
C LEU A 121 6.23 -7.26 -11.92
N LYS A 122 5.57 -8.41 -11.83
CA LYS A 122 4.94 -9.08 -12.96
C LYS A 122 3.54 -8.49 -13.14
N ASN A 123 3.10 -8.38 -14.39
CA ASN A 123 1.76 -7.87 -14.71
C ASN A 123 1.47 -6.48 -14.12
N ARG A 124 2.47 -5.59 -14.16
CA ARG A 124 2.37 -4.26 -13.57
C ARG A 124 1.18 -3.44 -14.10
N SER A 125 0.88 -3.56 -15.39
CA SER A 125 -0.23 -2.85 -16.01
C SER A 125 -1.60 -3.35 -15.53
N LEU A 126 -1.67 -4.61 -15.09
CA LEU A 126 -2.90 -5.23 -14.60
C LEU A 126 -3.09 -5.00 -13.10
N TYR A 127 -2.03 -5.22 -12.32
CA TYR A 127 -2.09 -5.09 -10.87
C TYR A 127 -1.72 -3.67 -10.43
N MET A 128 -2.64 -2.74 -10.67
CA MET A 128 -2.52 -1.34 -10.27
C MET A 128 -3.80 -0.89 -9.56
N ALA A 129 -3.65 -0.09 -8.53
CA ALA A 129 -4.81 0.43 -7.81
C ALA A 129 -5.73 1.25 -8.72
N THR A 130 -5.14 2.01 -9.65
CA THR A 130 -5.90 2.77 -10.65
C THR A 130 -6.82 1.87 -11.47
N GLU A 131 -6.31 0.70 -11.90
CA GLU A 131 -7.10 -0.24 -12.68
C GLU A 131 -8.22 -0.86 -11.85
N VAL A 132 -7.95 -1.20 -10.59
CA VAL A 132 -8.98 -1.71 -9.67
C VAL A 132 -10.10 -0.69 -9.50
N ARG A 133 -9.73 0.56 -9.21
CA ARG A 133 -10.72 1.65 -9.02
C ARG A 133 -11.52 1.91 -10.28
N ARG A 134 -10.87 1.86 -11.46
CA ARG A 134 -11.53 2.05 -12.74
C ARG A 134 -12.59 0.98 -12.96
N ARG A 135 -12.25 -0.28 -12.78
CA ARG A 135 -13.20 -1.38 -12.96
C ARG A 135 -14.37 -1.30 -12.01
N ILE A 136 -14.11 -0.98 -10.74
CA ILE A 136 -15.18 -0.81 -9.75
C ILE A 136 -16.15 0.29 -10.19
N SER A 137 -15.62 1.46 -10.55
CA SER A 137 -16.47 2.60 -10.92
C SER A 137 -17.22 2.39 -12.23
N GLU A 138 -16.71 1.54 -13.13
CA GLU A 138 -17.37 1.21 -14.39
C GLU A 138 -18.28 -0.02 -14.29
N GLY A 139 -18.40 -0.62 -13.10
CA GLY A 139 -19.21 -1.81 -12.90
C GLY A 139 -18.64 -3.08 -13.55
N LYS A 140 -17.35 -3.08 -13.80
CA LYS A 140 -16.65 -4.23 -14.39
C LYS A 140 -16.12 -5.17 -13.30
N GLU A 141 -15.76 -6.40 -13.70
CA GLU A 141 -15.16 -7.37 -12.79
C GLU A 141 -13.80 -6.90 -12.32
N TRP A 142 -13.58 -6.88 -11.00
CA TRP A 142 -12.34 -6.37 -10.37
C TRP A 142 -11.79 -7.32 -9.31
N GLU A 143 -12.58 -8.29 -8.84
CA GLU A 143 -12.24 -9.15 -7.70
C GLU A 143 -10.97 -9.96 -7.94
N ASP A 144 -10.69 -10.30 -9.20
CA ASP A 144 -9.51 -11.06 -9.58
C ASP A 144 -8.20 -10.26 -9.44
N LEU A 145 -8.28 -8.94 -9.28
CA LEU A 145 -7.11 -8.07 -9.15
C LEU A 145 -6.63 -7.92 -7.71
N VAL A 146 -7.46 -8.30 -6.75
CA VAL A 146 -7.17 -8.15 -5.32
C VAL A 146 -7.20 -9.49 -4.61
N PRO A 147 -6.54 -9.61 -3.45
CA PRO A 147 -6.71 -10.80 -2.62
C PRO A 147 -8.17 -10.97 -2.23
N ARG A 148 -8.60 -12.22 -2.07
CA ARG A 148 -9.98 -12.54 -1.71
C ARG A 148 -10.43 -11.80 -0.45
N GLU A 149 -9.56 -11.70 0.55
CA GLU A 149 -9.82 -11.02 1.82
C GLU A 149 -10.15 -9.55 1.60
N VAL A 150 -9.47 -8.92 0.64
CA VAL A 150 -9.73 -7.53 0.27
C VAL A 150 -11.07 -7.39 -0.45
N ALA A 151 -11.35 -8.29 -1.39
CA ALA A 151 -12.65 -8.28 -2.09
C ALA A 151 -13.80 -8.42 -1.11
N ASP A 152 -13.70 -9.36 -0.18
CA ASP A 152 -14.73 -9.58 0.84
C ASP A 152 -14.89 -8.35 1.74
N TYR A 153 -13.79 -7.75 2.15
CA TYR A 153 -13.82 -6.55 2.99
C TYR A 153 -14.43 -5.35 2.26
N LEU A 154 -14.08 -5.16 0.98
CA LEU A 154 -14.65 -4.07 0.18
C LEU A 154 -16.17 -4.19 0.04
N ARG A 155 -16.69 -5.41 -0.07
CA ARG A 155 -18.14 -5.63 -0.06
C ARG A 155 -18.74 -5.32 1.30
N GLU A 156 -18.06 -5.72 2.37
CA GLU A 156 -18.48 -5.49 3.74
C GLU A 156 -18.65 -4.00 4.05
N ILE A 157 -17.71 -3.16 3.59
CA ILE A 157 -17.76 -1.70 3.81
C ILE A 157 -18.48 -0.94 2.71
N ARG A 158 -19.08 -1.64 1.74
CA ARG A 158 -19.72 -1.04 0.57
C ARG A 158 -18.80 -0.14 -0.23
N GLY A 159 -17.57 -0.60 -0.43
CA GLY A 159 -16.54 0.14 -1.16
C GLY A 159 -16.91 0.42 -2.60
N GLU A 160 -17.62 -0.51 -3.27
CA GLU A 160 -18.08 -0.32 -4.65
C GLU A 160 -19.05 0.85 -4.76
N GLU A 161 -20.03 0.93 -3.85
CA GLU A 161 -21.00 2.03 -3.81
C GLU A 161 -20.29 3.35 -3.55
N ARG A 162 -19.33 3.38 -2.62
CA ARG A 162 -18.56 4.57 -2.30
C ARG A 162 -17.85 5.11 -3.54
N LEU A 163 -17.17 4.25 -4.28
CA LEU A 163 -16.44 4.66 -5.49
C LEU A 163 -17.38 5.19 -6.57
N ARG A 164 -18.51 4.53 -6.79
CA ARG A 164 -19.50 5.00 -7.75
C ARG A 164 -20.08 6.35 -7.34
N ASN A 165 -20.36 6.54 -6.06
CA ASN A 165 -20.87 7.82 -5.55
C ASN A 165 -19.85 8.95 -5.68
N LEU A 166 -18.57 8.66 -5.42
CA LEU A 166 -17.50 9.64 -5.58
C LEU A 166 -17.33 10.06 -7.05
N LYS A 167 -17.47 9.13 -7.97
CA LYS A 167 -17.39 9.41 -9.41
C LYS A 167 -18.56 10.27 -9.90
N SER A 168 -19.76 10.02 -9.39
CA SER A 168 -20.98 10.74 -9.84
C SER A 168 -21.07 12.17 -9.32
N LYS A 169 -20.27 12.54 -8.32
CA LYS A 169 -20.27 13.90 -7.73
C LYS A 169 -19.31 14.87 -8.41
N LYS A 170 -18.73 14.48 -9.52
CA LYS A 170 -17.86 15.38 -10.28
C LYS A 170 -18.65 16.36 -11.10
#